data_f74b6a7187601ae55c1b33db3a60f690
#
_entry.id   f74b6a7187601ae55c1b33db3a60f690
#
_cell.length_a   1.000
_cell.length_b   1.000
_cell.length_c   1.000
_cell.angle_alpha   90.00
_cell.angle_beta   90.00
_cell.angle_gamma   90.00
#
_symmetry.space_group_name_H-M   'P 1'
#
loop_
_entity.id
_entity.type
_entity.pdbx_description
1 polymer ?
#
loop_
_entity_poly.entity_id
_entity_poly.type
_entity_poly.pdbx_seq_one_letter_code
_entity_poly.pdbx_strand_id
1 'polypeptide(L)'
;MMRKELKDSLYKLLVCPVCKGKLDFYLDKECVCKGCSTGCPIQDEVINFLSKDGDKPDIDNIRLESKLKIFLRKVYMAIKVSNTFKTKRNKNRIPNLINSLNTDDFSINIGAGNTNYSPKIINLDVEKTENGDIIADGRNLPIRSNSVSLVISQAVLEHTPDTNLNIAEMERILKNNGLLYIEVPWMQTYHAHPHDYFRFTHQGLESYLKNFDMIEKGISVGPASAMSLNLRIFLATLFSFGNKNLFVLLGVIFGWLTFPLKFLDFFTENNPLSYNSASGIYILARKKD
;
A
#
# COMPACT_ATOMS: atom_id res chain seq x y z
N MET A 1 13.97 13.03 -18.01
CA MET A 1 13.84 14.48 -17.77
C MET A 1 12.85 14.80 -16.65
N MET A 2 11.67 14.22 -16.63
CA MET A 2 10.67 14.45 -15.57
C MET A 2 11.07 13.94 -14.16
N ARG A 3 11.84 12.84 -14.05
CA ARG A 3 12.35 12.32 -12.76
C ARG A 3 13.37 13.24 -12.09
N LYS A 4 14.15 14.02 -12.84
CA LYS A 4 15.16 14.93 -12.26
C LYS A 4 14.51 16.13 -11.54
N GLU A 5 13.48 16.72 -12.15
CA GLU A 5 12.72 17.82 -11.53
C GLU A 5 11.96 17.35 -10.29
N LEU A 6 11.41 16.13 -10.31
CA LEU A 6 10.79 15.50 -9.15
C LEU A 6 11.81 15.27 -8.03
N LYS A 7 13.06 14.91 -8.35
CA LYS A 7 14.13 14.65 -7.39
C LYS A 7 14.52 15.91 -6.61
N ASP A 8 14.74 17.04 -7.30
CA ASP A 8 15.07 18.30 -6.65
C ASP A 8 13.92 18.80 -5.75
N SER A 9 12.70 18.55 -6.18
CA SER A 9 11.50 18.87 -5.43
C SER A 9 11.30 17.94 -4.24
N LEU A 10 11.59 16.65 -4.41
CA LEU A 10 11.55 15.64 -3.35
C LEU A 10 12.52 16.00 -2.22
N TYR A 11 13.77 16.38 -2.53
CA TYR A 11 14.76 16.72 -1.50
C TYR A 11 14.32 17.88 -0.59
N LYS A 12 13.49 18.82 -1.11
CA LYS A 12 12.92 19.91 -0.32
C LYS A 12 11.83 19.44 0.67
N LEU A 13 11.20 18.31 0.41
CA LEU A 13 10.18 17.73 1.27
C LEU A 13 10.76 16.87 2.39
N LEU A 14 11.98 16.34 2.20
CA LEU A 14 12.56 15.36 3.10
C LEU A 14 13.07 16.00 4.40
N VAL A 15 12.85 15.27 5.49
CA VAL A 15 13.37 15.56 6.82
C VAL A 15 13.90 14.28 7.45
N CYS A 16 14.74 14.43 8.45
CA CYS A 16 15.23 13.29 9.22
C CYS A 16 14.06 12.56 9.90
N PRO A 17 13.91 11.24 9.76
CA PRO A 17 12.86 10.52 10.46
C PRO A 17 13.04 10.56 11.98
N VAL A 18 14.28 10.60 12.49
CA VAL A 18 14.58 10.55 13.92
C VAL A 18 14.24 11.86 14.63
N CYS A 19 14.76 13.01 14.16
CA CYS A 19 14.59 14.29 14.84
C CYS A 19 13.81 15.33 14.04
N LYS A 20 13.29 14.96 12.85
CA LYS A 20 12.60 15.84 11.88
C LYS A 20 13.44 17.06 11.44
N GLY A 21 14.75 17.02 11.70
CA GLY A 21 15.71 18.05 11.31
C GLY A 21 16.02 18.05 9.81
N LYS A 22 16.69 19.11 9.36
CA LYS A 22 17.06 19.30 7.95
C LYS A 22 18.14 18.30 7.52
N LEU A 23 18.01 17.80 6.29
CA LEU A 23 18.97 16.89 5.65
C LEU A 23 19.88 17.65 4.68
N ASP A 24 21.16 17.29 4.67
CA ASP A 24 22.12 17.64 3.62
C ASP A 24 22.35 16.44 2.72
N PHE A 25 22.40 16.68 1.40
CA PHE A 25 22.56 15.65 0.37
C PHE A 25 23.95 15.75 -0.24
N TYR A 26 24.71 14.65 -0.25
CA TYR A 26 26.06 14.59 -0.73
C TYR A 26 26.19 13.75 -2.00
N LEU A 27 26.47 14.39 -3.13
CA LEU A 27 26.77 13.75 -4.42
C LEU A 27 25.79 12.64 -4.83
N ASP A 28 24.53 12.73 -4.43
CA ASP A 28 23.51 11.70 -4.66
C ASP A 28 23.88 10.29 -4.14
N LYS A 29 24.78 10.20 -3.17
CA LYS A 29 25.21 8.93 -2.54
C LYS A 29 24.64 8.74 -1.16
N GLU A 30 24.48 9.82 -0.41
CA GLU A 30 23.95 9.80 0.95
C GLU A 30 23.31 11.12 1.34
N CYS A 31 22.44 11.08 2.33
CA CYS A 31 21.98 12.25 3.04
C CYS A 31 22.35 12.14 4.53
N VAL A 32 22.64 13.28 5.16
CA VAL A 32 23.03 13.35 6.59
C VAL A 32 22.20 14.41 7.29
N CYS A 33 21.69 14.07 8.47
CA CYS A 33 20.92 14.99 9.28
C CYS A 33 21.85 16.00 10.00
N LYS A 34 21.55 17.30 9.87
CA LYS A 34 22.29 18.37 10.59
C LYS A 34 22.09 18.33 12.11
N GLY A 35 20.96 17.79 12.58
CA GLY A 35 20.62 17.82 14.01
C GLY A 35 21.13 16.64 14.80
N CYS A 36 21.07 15.42 14.24
CA CYS A 36 21.41 14.17 14.95
C CYS A 36 22.45 13.31 14.24
N SER A 37 23.02 13.80 13.13
CA SER A 37 24.04 13.12 12.32
C SER A 37 23.63 11.75 11.75
N THR A 38 22.34 11.43 11.77
CA THR A 38 21.83 10.21 11.12
C THR A 38 22.09 10.25 9.63
N GLY A 39 22.79 9.25 9.11
CA GLY A 39 23.07 9.10 7.67
C GLY A 39 22.04 8.20 7.00
N CYS A 40 21.67 8.54 5.77
CA CYS A 40 20.73 7.77 4.96
C CYS A 40 21.36 7.51 3.59
N PRO A 41 21.68 6.26 3.24
CA PRO A 41 22.28 5.94 1.95
C PRO A 41 21.29 6.15 0.80
N ILE A 42 21.84 6.57 -0.34
CA ILE A 42 21.12 6.69 -1.61
C ILE A 42 21.71 5.66 -2.58
N GLN A 43 20.90 4.73 -3.05
CA GLN A 43 21.30 3.69 -3.99
C GLN A 43 20.30 3.60 -5.14
N ASP A 44 20.78 3.64 -6.38
CA ASP A 44 19.94 3.60 -7.58
C ASP A 44 18.84 4.67 -7.57
N GLU A 45 19.18 5.89 -7.11
CA GLU A 45 18.28 7.03 -6.90
C GLU A 45 17.21 6.84 -5.81
N VAL A 46 17.22 5.73 -5.07
CA VAL A 46 16.31 5.46 -3.94
C VAL A 46 16.98 5.84 -2.63
N ILE A 47 16.27 6.62 -1.80
CA ILE A 47 16.76 7.06 -0.49
C ILE A 47 16.28 6.06 0.56
N ASN A 48 17.20 5.47 1.31
CA ASN A 48 16.88 4.50 2.35
C ASN A 48 17.01 5.13 3.74
N PHE A 49 15.87 5.30 4.42
CA PHE A 49 15.78 5.83 5.77
C PHE A 49 15.66 4.75 6.86
N LEU A 50 15.63 3.48 6.50
CA LEU A 50 15.64 2.41 7.49
C LEU A 50 17.07 2.23 8.02
N SER A 51 17.23 2.29 9.35
CA SER A 51 18.52 2.03 10.00
C SER A 51 18.93 0.57 9.80
N LYS A 52 20.24 0.31 9.71
CA LYS A 52 20.76 -1.06 9.60
C LYS A 52 20.44 -1.93 10.84
N ASP A 53 20.12 -1.32 11.96
CA ASP A 53 20.11 -1.97 13.26
C ASP A 53 18.76 -1.99 14.02
N GLY A 54 17.65 -1.47 13.45
CA GLY A 54 16.51 -1.27 14.36
C GLY A 54 15.13 -1.75 13.92
N ASP A 55 14.74 -1.58 12.71
CA ASP A 55 13.32 -1.74 12.35
C ASP A 55 13.09 -2.44 11.00
N LYS A 56 13.93 -3.39 10.66
CA LYS A 56 13.53 -4.32 9.61
C LYS A 56 12.31 -5.05 10.14
N PRO A 57 11.14 -4.96 9.47
CA PRO A 57 10.12 -5.95 9.72
C PRO A 57 10.81 -7.32 9.60
N ASP A 58 10.41 -8.27 10.42
CA ASP A 58 11.05 -9.59 10.58
C ASP A 58 11.06 -10.38 9.25
N ILE A 59 11.85 -9.88 8.28
CA ILE A 59 12.04 -10.40 6.92
C ILE A 59 13.15 -11.46 6.94
N ASP A 60 13.85 -11.64 8.05
CA ASP A 60 15.02 -12.52 8.19
C ASP A 60 14.71 -14.02 7.98
N ASN A 61 13.48 -14.37 7.62
CA ASN A 61 13.09 -15.72 7.19
C ASN A 61 13.04 -15.93 5.67
N ILE A 62 13.62 -15.04 4.85
CA ILE A 62 13.90 -15.35 3.44
C ILE A 62 15.10 -16.31 3.41
N ARG A 63 14.83 -17.59 3.73
CA ARG A 63 15.76 -18.68 3.44
C ARG A 63 16.15 -18.59 1.98
N LEU A 64 17.47 -18.67 1.69
CA LEU A 64 18.00 -18.85 0.34
C LEU A 64 17.18 -19.95 -0.36
N GLU A 65 16.25 -19.54 -1.20
CA GLU A 65 15.42 -20.49 -1.94
C GLU A 65 16.30 -21.20 -2.97
N SER A 66 16.20 -22.52 -3.03
CA SER A 66 16.89 -23.30 -4.07
C SER A 66 16.41 -22.82 -5.46
N LYS A 67 17.28 -22.91 -6.49
CA LYS A 67 16.96 -22.54 -7.89
C LYS A 67 15.64 -23.20 -8.36
N LEU A 68 15.38 -24.42 -7.91
CA LEU A 68 14.13 -25.14 -8.19
C LEU A 68 12.91 -24.45 -7.56
N LYS A 69 13.00 -24.00 -6.31
CA LYS A 69 11.90 -23.29 -5.66
C LYS A 69 11.61 -21.96 -6.34
N ILE A 70 12.64 -21.22 -6.74
CA ILE A 70 12.50 -19.97 -7.51
C ILE A 70 11.80 -20.25 -8.85
N PHE A 71 12.19 -21.32 -9.56
CA PHE A 71 11.55 -21.71 -10.81
C PHE A 71 10.08 -22.09 -10.61
N LEU A 72 9.78 -22.94 -9.62
CA LEU A 72 8.40 -23.33 -9.28
C LEU A 72 7.54 -22.13 -8.88
N ARG A 73 8.11 -21.17 -8.13
CA ARG A 73 7.45 -19.91 -7.78
C ARG A 73 7.12 -19.09 -9.04
N LYS A 74 8.05 -18.97 -10.00
CA LYS A 74 7.79 -18.29 -11.27
C LYS A 74 6.66 -18.94 -12.06
N VAL A 75 6.67 -20.29 -12.17
CA VAL A 75 5.60 -21.06 -12.82
C VAL A 75 4.27 -20.82 -12.09
N TYR A 76 4.24 -20.93 -10.76
CA TYR A 76 3.04 -20.64 -9.96
C TYR A 76 2.50 -19.24 -10.22
N MET A 77 3.36 -18.22 -10.22
CA MET A 77 2.95 -16.85 -10.50
C MET A 77 2.42 -16.63 -11.90
N ALA A 78 2.96 -17.38 -12.89
CA ALA A 78 2.50 -17.32 -14.28
C ALA A 78 1.11 -17.95 -14.49
N ILE A 79 0.79 -19.03 -13.76
CA ILE A 79 -0.49 -19.74 -13.89
C ILE A 79 -1.55 -19.31 -12.87
N LYS A 80 -1.16 -18.58 -11.81
CA LYS A 80 -2.08 -18.06 -10.80
C LYS A 80 -3.00 -17.01 -11.41
N VAL A 81 -4.30 -17.21 -11.30
CA VAL A 81 -5.29 -16.20 -11.67
C VAL A 81 -5.59 -15.27 -10.49
N SER A 82 -5.85 -14.00 -10.81
CA SER A 82 -6.37 -13.06 -9.82
C SER A 82 -7.87 -13.27 -9.64
N ASN A 83 -8.31 -13.55 -8.43
CA ASN A 83 -9.72 -13.68 -8.07
C ASN A 83 -10.37 -12.34 -7.68
N THR A 84 -9.64 -11.23 -7.78
CA THR A 84 -10.18 -9.89 -7.53
C THR A 84 -10.38 -9.13 -8.83
N PHE A 85 -11.39 -8.25 -8.85
CA PHE A 85 -11.72 -7.41 -9.97
C PHE A 85 -11.99 -5.98 -9.50
N LYS A 86 -11.27 -5.02 -10.08
CA LYS A 86 -11.58 -3.60 -9.93
C LYS A 86 -12.27 -3.13 -11.19
N THR A 87 -13.47 -2.60 -11.04
CA THR A 87 -14.22 -1.99 -12.14
C THR A 87 -13.47 -0.77 -12.71
N LYS A 88 -13.86 -0.31 -13.90
CA LYS A 88 -13.24 0.86 -14.53
C LYS A 88 -13.28 2.09 -13.60
N ARG A 89 -14.40 2.30 -12.90
CA ARG A 89 -14.58 3.39 -11.94
C ARG A 89 -13.53 3.31 -10.84
N ASN A 90 -13.36 2.16 -10.21
CA ASN A 90 -12.43 1.98 -9.11
C ASN A 90 -10.96 2.01 -9.56
N LYS A 91 -10.65 1.51 -10.76
CA LYS A 91 -9.30 1.60 -11.34
C LYS A 91 -8.86 3.05 -11.59
N ASN A 92 -9.77 3.91 -12.04
CA ASN A 92 -9.47 5.29 -12.41
C ASN A 92 -9.56 6.27 -11.22
N ARG A 93 -10.03 5.83 -10.05
CA ARG A 93 -10.23 6.70 -8.89
C ARG A 93 -8.95 7.43 -8.47
N ILE A 94 -7.88 6.71 -8.21
CA ILE A 94 -6.59 7.29 -7.81
C ILE A 94 -5.99 8.16 -8.91
N PRO A 95 -5.90 7.72 -10.18
CA PRO A 95 -5.46 8.60 -11.27
C PRO A 95 -6.27 9.89 -11.38
N ASN A 96 -7.59 9.82 -11.21
CA ASN A 96 -8.44 11.01 -11.26
C ASN A 96 -8.16 11.97 -10.08
N LEU A 97 -7.93 11.45 -8.86
CA LEU A 97 -7.52 12.26 -7.73
C LEU A 97 -6.19 12.98 -7.99
N ILE A 98 -5.19 12.27 -8.51
CA ILE A 98 -3.88 12.86 -8.84
C ILE A 98 -4.04 13.95 -9.91
N ASN A 99 -4.85 13.71 -10.92
CA ASN A 99 -5.07 14.66 -12.01
C ASN A 99 -5.90 15.89 -11.60
N SER A 100 -6.63 15.83 -10.49
CA SER A 100 -7.39 16.97 -9.94
C SER A 100 -6.53 17.94 -9.11
N LEU A 101 -5.27 17.59 -8.82
CA LEU A 101 -4.35 18.44 -8.07
C LEU A 101 -3.64 19.44 -8.99
N ASN A 102 -3.18 20.55 -8.41
CA ASN A 102 -2.34 21.52 -9.12
C ASN A 102 -0.97 20.91 -9.46
N THR A 103 -0.30 21.50 -10.44
CA THR A 103 1.02 21.04 -10.90
C THR A 103 2.09 21.09 -9.82
N ASP A 104 1.98 22.02 -8.88
CA ASP A 104 2.93 22.27 -7.79
C ASP A 104 2.62 21.46 -6.51
N ASP A 105 1.54 20.67 -6.54
CA ASP A 105 1.14 19.86 -5.41
C ASP A 105 1.89 18.52 -5.38
N PHE A 106 2.37 18.16 -4.18
CA PHE A 106 3.00 16.87 -3.97
C PHE A 106 1.99 15.82 -3.53
N SER A 107 2.15 14.64 -4.10
CA SER A 107 1.37 13.45 -3.75
C SER A 107 2.30 12.32 -3.34
N ILE A 108 1.91 11.58 -2.31
CA ILE A 108 2.67 10.43 -1.80
C ILE A 108 1.80 9.18 -1.81
N ASN A 109 2.39 8.08 -2.29
CA ASN A 109 1.82 6.74 -2.22
C ASN A 109 2.63 5.93 -1.19
N ILE A 110 2.03 5.63 -0.07
CA ILE A 110 2.63 4.88 1.04
C ILE A 110 2.30 3.40 0.86
N GLY A 111 3.32 2.52 1.00
CA GLY A 111 3.20 1.10 0.67
C GLY A 111 2.97 0.89 -0.82
N ALA A 112 3.75 1.59 -1.64
CA ALA A 112 3.52 1.64 -3.08
C ALA A 112 3.69 0.29 -3.78
N GLY A 113 4.48 -0.62 -3.22
CA GLY A 113 4.87 -1.85 -3.90
C GLY A 113 5.46 -1.52 -5.27
N ASN A 114 5.03 -2.25 -6.29
CA ASN A 114 5.40 -1.99 -7.69
C ASN A 114 4.38 -1.10 -8.43
N THR A 115 3.47 -0.45 -7.72
CA THR A 115 2.44 0.39 -8.34
C THR A 115 3.03 1.74 -8.77
N ASN A 116 2.68 2.16 -9.98
CA ASN A 116 3.04 3.48 -10.50
C ASN A 116 1.79 4.14 -11.09
N TYR A 117 1.17 5.04 -10.36
CA TYR A 117 -0.04 5.75 -10.80
C TYR A 117 0.26 6.93 -11.71
N SER A 118 1.39 7.61 -11.48
CA SER A 118 1.78 8.80 -12.21
C SER A 118 3.25 9.11 -11.92
N PRO A 119 4.00 9.65 -12.88
CA PRO A 119 5.37 10.12 -12.64
C PRO A 119 5.45 11.31 -11.67
N LYS A 120 4.31 11.90 -11.30
CA LYS A 120 4.21 13.03 -10.34
C LYS A 120 4.03 12.59 -8.90
N ILE A 121 3.84 11.28 -8.64
CA ILE A 121 3.65 10.77 -7.28
C ILE A 121 4.98 10.24 -6.74
N ILE A 122 5.23 10.51 -5.47
CA ILE A 122 6.36 9.97 -4.71
C ILE A 122 5.94 8.63 -4.14
N ASN A 123 6.65 7.57 -4.50
CA ASN A 123 6.40 6.23 -4.02
C ASN A 123 7.30 5.89 -2.83
N LEU A 124 6.67 5.56 -1.70
CA LEU A 124 7.34 5.16 -0.49
C LEU A 124 6.93 3.75 -0.12
N ASP A 125 7.91 2.92 0.23
CA ASP A 125 7.67 1.57 0.72
C ASP A 125 8.68 1.20 1.81
N VAL A 126 8.38 0.17 2.60
CA VAL A 126 9.32 -0.38 3.60
C VAL A 126 10.37 -1.26 2.92
N GLU A 127 10.12 -1.72 1.71
CA GLU A 127 11.03 -2.54 0.92
C GLU A 127 11.48 -1.78 -0.35
N LYS A 128 12.64 -2.18 -0.91
CA LYS A 128 13.06 -1.68 -2.22
C LYS A 128 12.15 -2.25 -3.31
N THR A 129 11.47 -1.37 -4.01
CA THR A 129 10.55 -1.73 -5.11
C THR A 129 11.05 -1.16 -6.43
N GLU A 130 10.54 -1.67 -7.57
CA GLU A 130 10.96 -1.23 -8.91
C GLU A 130 10.65 0.26 -9.17
N ASN A 131 9.55 0.76 -8.61
CA ASN A 131 9.11 2.15 -8.79
C ASN A 131 9.22 2.99 -7.51
N GLY A 132 9.96 2.49 -6.48
CA GLY A 132 10.13 3.18 -5.20
C GLY A 132 11.11 4.34 -5.31
N ASP A 133 10.78 5.46 -4.68
CA ASP A 133 11.64 6.64 -4.54
C ASP A 133 12.26 6.70 -3.14
N ILE A 134 11.54 6.20 -2.13
CA ILE A 134 11.94 6.24 -0.71
C ILE A 134 11.69 4.88 -0.06
N ILE A 135 12.68 4.40 0.70
CA ILE A 135 12.51 3.27 1.62
C ILE A 135 12.39 3.83 3.02
N ALA A 136 11.20 3.68 3.64
CA ALA A 136 10.93 4.17 5.00
C ALA A 136 9.74 3.44 5.63
N ASP A 137 9.66 3.52 6.97
CA ASP A 137 8.51 3.03 7.74
C ASP A 137 7.37 4.07 7.72
N GLY A 138 6.16 3.64 7.39
CA GLY A 138 4.97 4.48 7.38
C GLY A 138 4.60 5.06 8.75
N ARG A 139 5.12 4.47 9.83
CA ARG A 139 4.96 4.96 11.22
C ARG A 139 5.88 6.12 11.56
N ASN A 140 6.85 6.44 10.71
CA ASN A 140 7.81 7.51 10.93
C ASN A 140 8.33 8.07 9.61
N LEU A 141 7.46 8.78 8.90
CA LEU A 141 7.72 9.27 7.55
C LEU A 141 8.82 10.35 7.51
N PRO A 142 9.80 10.23 6.61
CA PRO A 142 10.86 11.24 6.43
C PRO A 142 10.37 12.45 5.61
N ILE A 143 9.15 12.88 5.84
CA ILE A 143 8.47 13.94 5.08
C ILE A 143 8.12 15.09 6.03
N ARG A 144 8.32 16.31 5.56
CA ARG A 144 7.98 17.53 6.28
C ARG A 144 6.48 17.59 6.60
N SER A 145 6.16 18.13 7.79
CA SER A 145 4.77 18.40 8.18
C SER A 145 4.11 19.40 7.23
N ASN A 146 2.81 19.28 6.99
CA ASN A 146 1.98 20.19 6.19
C ASN A 146 2.56 20.48 4.80
N SER A 147 3.08 19.48 4.11
CA SER A 147 3.78 19.69 2.83
C SER A 147 3.17 18.95 1.65
N VAL A 148 2.26 18.00 1.87
CA VAL A 148 1.70 17.10 0.87
C VAL A 148 0.21 17.39 0.69
N SER A 149 -0.27 17.42 -0.54
CA SER A 149 -1.67 17.69 -0.87
C SER A 149 -2.53 16.43 -1.00
N LEU A 150 -1.90 15.27 -1.29
CA LEU A 150 -2.58 13.98 -1.35
C LEU A 150 -1.69 12.89 -0.77
N VAL A 151 -2.24 12.11 0.14
CA VAL A 151 -1.66 10.84 0.61
C VAL A 151 -2.55 9.70 0.16
N ILE A 152 -1.93 8.67 -0.42
CA ILE A 152 -2.56 7.42 -0.82
C ILE A 152 -1.96 6.30 0.03
N SER A 153 -2.81 5.47 0.61
CA SER A 153 -2.43 4.26 1.35
C SER A 153 -3.36 3.13 0.94
N GLN A 154 -2.83 2.16 0.21
CA GLN A 154 -3.62 1.09 -0.37
C GLN A 154 -3.05 -0.27 0.04
N ALA A 155 -3.82 -1.05 0.78
CA ALA A 155 -3.43 -2.35 1.31
C ALA A 155 -2.12 -2.28 2.15
N VAL A 156 -2.11 -1.38 3.14
CA VAL A 156 -0.97 -1.12 4.02
C VAL A 156 -1.34 -1.27 5.48
N LEU A 157 -2.45 -0.67 5.91
CA LEU A 157 -2.80 -0.58 7.34
C LEU A 157 -3.07 -1.95 7.97
N GLU A 158 -3.51 -2.92 7.18
CA GLU A 158 -3.68 -4.30 7.64
C GLU A 158 -2.36 -5.00 7.96
N HIS A 159 -1.25 -4.54 7.38
CA HIS A 159 0.10 -5.10 7.57
C HIS A 159 0.92 -4.41 8.67
N THR A 160 0.37 -3.39 9.30
CA THR A 160 1.08 -2.63 10.33
C THR A 160 0.49 -2.91 11.71
N PRO A 161 1.33 -3.14 12.75
CA PRO A 161 0.84 -3.45 14.09
C PRO A 161 0.24 -2.22 14.79
N ASP A 162 0.57 -1.01 14.35
CA ASP A 162 0.11 0.25 14.94
C ASP A 162 -0.49 1.18 13.89
N THR A 163 -1.80 1.05 13.69
CA THR A 163 -2.57 1.88 12.77
C THR A 163 -2.59 3.36 13.20
N ASN A 164 -2.57 3.65 14.52
CA ASN A 164 -2.61 5.03 15.02
C ASN A 164 -1.37 5.81 14.57
N LEU A 165 -0.16 5.23 14.70
CA LEU A 165 1.07 5.89 14.28
C LEU A 165 1.09 6.16 12.78
N ASN A 166 0.63 5.20 11.96
CA ASN A 166 0.54 5.41 10.50
C ASN A 166 -0.40 6.56 10.15
N ILE A 167 -1.61 6.58 10.72
CA ILE A 167 -2.59 7.63 10.47
C ILE A 167 -2.07 8.99 10.96
N ALA A 168 -1.44 9.04 12.16
CA ALA A 168 -0.86 10.28 12.68
C ALA A 168 0.24 10.85 11.78
N GLU A 169 1.09 10.00 11.20
CA GLU A 169 2.11 10.45 10.24
C GLU A 169 1.50 10.91 8.91
N MET A 170 0.49 10.20 8.39
CA MET A 170 -0.27 10.64 7.20
C MET A 170 -0.92 12.00 7.45
N GLU A 171 -1.54 12.20 8.62
CA GLU A 171 -2.13 13.48 9.02
C GLU A 171 -1.05 14.57 9.15
N ARG A 172 0.07 14.28 9.79
CA ARG A 172 1.17 15.24 10.01
C ARG A 172 1.71 15.80 8.70
N ILE A 173 1.93 14.95 7.70
CA ILE A 173 2.52 15.36 6.41
C ILE A 173 1.53 16.09 5.49
N LEU A 174 0.23 15.80 5.63
CA LEU A 174 -0.81 16.46 4.84
C LEU A 174 -0.92 17.95 5.19
N LYS A 175 -1.03 18.80 4.18
CA LYS A 175 -1.46 20.19 4.31
C LYS A 175 -2.88 20.25 4.89
N ASN A 176 -3.23 21.37 5.48
CA ASN A 176 -4.63 21.65 5.80
C ASN A 176 -5.46 21.57 4.50
N ASN A 177 -6.65 21.00 4.58
CA ASN A 177 -7.50 20.68 3.43
C ASN A 177 -6.91 19.65 2.44
N GLY A 178 -5.75 19.04 2.74
CA GLY A 178 -5.16 17.96 1.97
C GLY A 178 -6.02 16.69 1.99
N LEU A 179 -5.88 15.86 0.95
CA LEU A 179 -6.68 14.67 0.74
C LEU A 179 -5.96 13.41 1.23
N LEU A 180 -6.70 12.54 1.89
CA LEU A 180 -6.27 11.21 2.31
C LEU A 180 -7.15 10.17 1.64
N TYR A 181 -6.54 9.28 0.82
CA TYR A 181 -7.21 8.11 0.27
C TYR A 181 -6.66 6.84 0.93
N ILE A 182 -7.51 6.10 1.60
CA ILE A 182 -7.18 4.82 2.21
C ILE A 182 -8.03 3.72 1.59
N GLU A 183 -7.38 2.62 1.23
CA GLU A 183 -8.04 1.38 0.82
C GLU A 183 -7.52 0.22 1.65
N VAL A 184 -8.42 -0.58 2.21
CA VAL A 184 -8.10 -1.72 3.09
C VAL A 184 -8.98 -2.92 2.78
N PRO A 185 -8.51 -4.15 3.06
CA PRO A 185 -9.33 -5.35 2.95
C PRO A 185 -10.42 -5.38 4.02
N TRP A 186 -11.61 -5.92 3.64
CA TRP A 186 -12.71 -6.21 4.52
C TRP A 186 -13.00 -7.72 4.55
N MET A 187 -13.78 -8.27 3.62
CA MET A 187 -14.08 -9.71 3.54
C MET A 187 -13.03 -10.45 2.69
N GLN A 188 -11.76 -10.27 3.00
CA GLN A 188 -10.65 -10.87 2.28
C GLN A 188 -9.94 -11.92 3.15
N THR A 189 -9.51 -13.02 2.52
CA THR A 189 -8.72 -14.07 3.17
C THR A 189 -7.40 -13.54 3.70
N TYR A 190 -6.86 -14.22 4.71
CA TYR A 190 -5.53 -13.95 5.27
C TYR A 190 -4.45 -13.90 4.17
N HIS A 191 -3.61 -12.86 4.19
CA HIS A 191 -2.55 -12.64 3.19
C HIS A 191 -1.38 -11.86 3.81
N ALA A 192 -0.56 -12.54 4.61
CA ALA A 192 0.60 -11.92 5.26
C ALA A 192 1.65 -11.42 4.26
N HIS A 193 2.19 -10.19 4.53
CA HIS A 193 3.32 -9.61 3.81
C HIS A 193 4.08 -8.57 4.68
N PRO A 194 4.93 -8.95 5.62
CA PRO A 194 5.12 -10.31 6.19
C PRO A 194 4.02 -10.71 7.17
N HIS A 195 3.26 -9.75 7.71
CA HIS A 195 2.19 -9.96 8.69
C HIS A 195 0.85 -9.46 8.16
N ASP A 196 -0.25 -9.85 8.82
CA ASP A 196 -1.61 -9.47 8.46
C ASP A 196 -2.41 -9.37 9.78
N TYR A 197 -2.58 -8.12 10.27
CA TYR A 197 -3.07 -7.86 11.61
C TYR A 197 -4.57 -7.54 11.65
N PHE A 198 -5.09 -6.81 10.62
CA PHE A 198 -6.40 -6.20 10.74
C PHE A 198 -7.30 -6.41 9.51
N ARG A 199 -8.60 -6.42 9.79
CA ARG A 199 -9.67 -6.23 8.81
C ARG A 199 -10.55 -5.09 9.32
N PHE A 200 -10.74 -4.06 8.49
CA PHE A 200 -11.45 -2.87 8.90
C PHE A 200 -12.85 -2.84 8.32
N THR A 201 -13.84 -2.51 9.16
CA THR A 201 -15.12 -1.98 8.71
C THR A 201 -14.95 -0.49 8.39
N HIS A 202 -15.93 0.15 7.70
CA HIS A 202 -15.92 1.61 7.52
C HIS A 202 -15.87 2.32 8.88
N GLN A 203 -16.73 1.96 9.84
CA GLN A 203 -16.75 2.57 11.16
C GLN A 203 -15.45 2.35 11.93
N GLY A 204 -14.86 1.16 11.82
CA GLY A 204 -13.56 0.86 12.43
C GLY A 204 -12.47 1.77 11.89
N LEU A 205 -12.40 1.95 10.56
CA LEU A 205 -11.41 2.84 9.93
C LEU A 205 -11.68 4.32 10.24
N GLU A 206 -12.95 4.76 10.19
CA GLU A 206 -13.36 6.14 10.53
C GLU A 206 -12.97 6.53 11.96
N SER A 207 -12.95 5.57 12.89
CA SER A 207 -12.59 5.84 14.30
C SER A 207 -11.15 6.35 14.48
N TYR A 208 -10.27 6.08 13.52
CA TYR A 208 -8.90 6.61 13.47
C TYR A 208 -8.80 8.00 12.82
N LEU A 209 -9.82 8.42 12.03
CA LEU A 209 -9.80 9.62 11.20
C LEU A 209 -10.51 10.83 11.85
N LYS A 210 -10.32 11.03 13.16
CA LYS A 210 -11.04 12.06 13.93
C LYS A 210 -10.79 13.50 13.43
N ASN A 211 -9.59 13.76 12.92
CA ASN A 211 -9.18 15.06 12.39
C ASN A 211 -9.42 15.20 10.88
N PHE A 212 -10.28 14.37 10.33
CA PHE A 212 -10.63 14.37 8.91
C PHE A 212 -12.14 14.53 8.72
N ASP A 213 -12.52 15.23 7.66
CA ASP A 213 -13.88 15.26 7.13
C ASP A 213 -14.02 14.20 6.05
N MET A 214 -15.00 13.32 6.22
CA MET A 214 -15.28 12.24 5.26
C MET A 214 -15.91 12.82 3.98
N ILE A 215 -15.22 12.68 2.83
CA ILE A 215 -15.75 13.13 1.53
C ILE A 215 -16.54 12.00 0.87
N GLU A 216 -15.93 10.81 0.81
CA GLU A 216 -16.52 9.65 0.15
C GLU A 216 -16.05 8.36 0.82
N LYS A 217 -16.93 7.39 0.90
CA LYS A 217 -16.61 6.01 1.29
C LYS A 217 -17.35 5.02 0.41
N GLY A 218 -16.77 3.84 0.22
CA GLY A 218 -17.39 2.83 -0.61
C GLY A 218 -16.58 1.55 -0.69
N ILE A 219 -16.93 0.72 -1.66
CA ILE A 219 -16.20 -0.52 -1.94
C ILE A 219 -15.15 -0.28 -3.02
N SER A 220 -13.96 -0.84 -2.83
CA SER A 220 -12.87 -0.84 -3.83
C SER A 220 -12.87 -2.13 -4.66
N VAL A 221 -13.19 -3.23 -4.03
CA VAL A 221 -13.32 -4.57 -4.64
C VAL A 221 -14.60 -5.20 -4.13
N GLY A 222 -15.43 -5.68 -5.05
CA GLY A 222 -16.80 -6.06 -4.75
C GLY A 222 -17.00 -7.43 -4.07
N PRO A 223 -18.27 -7.76 -3.75
CA PRO A 223 -18.64 -8.98 -3.04
C PRO A 223 -18.40 -10.25 -3.85
N ALA A 224 -18.53 -10.23 -5.17
CA ALA A 224 -18.29 -11.39 -5.99
C ALA A 224 -16.80 -11.77 -6.06
N SER A 225 -15.90 -10.78 -6.01
CA SER A 225 -14.46 -10.99 -5.79
C SER A 225 -14.19 -11.62 -4.41
N ALA A 226 -14.86 -11.15 -3.35
CA ALA A 226 -14.76 -11.76 -2.02
C ALA A 226 -15.22 -13.23 -2.05
N MET A 227 -16.37 -13.51 -2.66
CA MET A 227 -16.90 -14.87 -2.83
C MET A 227 -15.90 -15.75 -3.58
N SER A 228 -15.39 -15.27 -4.73
CA SER A 228 -14.42 -16.01 -5.56
C SER A 228 -13.17 -16.39 -4.78
N LEU A 229 -12.62 -15.45 -4.03
CA LEU A 229 -11.40 -15.66 -3.24
C LEU A 229 -11.65 -16.59 -2.06
N ASN A 230 -12.72 -16.36 -1.28
CA ASN A 230 -13.04 -17.17 -0.11
C ASN A 230 -13.42 -18.62 -0.50
N LEU A 231 -14.22 -18.80 -1.56
CA LEU A 231 -14.60 -20.13 -2.06
C LEU A 231 -13.36 -20.91 -2.56
N ARG A 232 -12.46 -20.25 -3.29
CA ARG A 232 -11.17 -20.83 -3.69
C ARG A 232 -10.41 -21.38 -2.49
N ILE A 233 -10.20 -20.57 -1.46
CA ILE A 233 -9.42 -20.94 -0.27
C ILE A 233 -10.16 -22.01 0.52
N PHE A 234 -11.49 -21.90 0.69
CA PHE A 234 -12.30 -22.92 1.34
C PHE A 234 -12.17 -24.30 0.68
N LEU A 235 -12.32 -24.37 -0.64
CA LEU A 235 -12.20 -25.64 -1.37
C LEU A 235 -10.77 -26.20 -1.30
N ALA A 236 -9.75 -25.34 -1.41
CA ALA A 236 -8.36 -25.77 -1.26
C ALA A 236 -8.09 -26.32 0.16
N THR A 237 -8.64 -25.68 1.19
CA THR A 237 -8.53 -26.14 2.58
C THR A 237 -9.24 -27.48 2.77
N LEU A 238 -10.48 -27.60 2.29
CA LEU A 238 -11.31 -28.81 2.45
C LEU A 238 -10.63 -30.06 1.83
N PHE A 239 -10.08 -29.92 0.65
CA PHE A 239 -9.52 -31.06 -0.10
C PHE A 239 -8.01 -31.24 0.07
N SER A 240 -7.32 -30.34 0.79
CA SER A 240 -5.87 -30.49 1.06
C SER A 240 -5.55 -31.47 2.18
N PHE A 241 -6.50 -31.81 3.03
CA PHE A 241 -6.32 -32.66 4.21
C PHE A 241 -5.10 -32.25 5.07
N GLY A 242 -4.84 -30.94 5.18
CA GLY A 242 -3.71 -30.38 5.92
C GLY A 242 -2.35 -30.42 5.20
N ASN A 243 -2.28 -30.98 4.00
CA ASN A 243 -1.04 -31.00 3.21
C ASN A 243 -0.82 -29.65 2.51
N LYS A 244 0.24 -28.93 2.91
CA LYS A 244 0.58 -27.60 2.39
C LYS A 244 0.82 -27.56 0.87
N ASN A 245 1.49 -28.57 0.32
CA ASN A 245 1.78 -28.61 -1.12
C ASN A 245 0.49 -28.86 -1.93
N LEU A 246 -0.36 -29.75 -1.44
CA LEU A 246 -1.66 -30.02 -2.04
C LEU A 246 -2.57 -28.78 -1.94
N PHE A 247 -2.57 -28.08 -0.80
CA PHE A 247 -3.28 -26.79 -0.64
C PHE A 247 -2.89 -25.77 -1.70
N VAL A 248 -1.59 -25.58 -1.94
CA VAL A 248 -1.09 -24.64 -2.97
C VAL A 248 -1.55 -25.06 -4.37
N LEU A 249 -1.43 -26.35 -4.71
CA LEU A 249 -1.87 -26.89 -6.01
C LEU A 249 -3.37 -26.69 -6.21
N LEU A 250 -4.17 -27.11 -5.23
CA LEU A 250 -5.64 -26.95 -5.26
C LEU A 250 -6.04 -25.49 -5.29
N GLY A 251 -5.30 -24.62 -4.61
CA GLY A 251 -5.48 -23.17 -4.69
C GLY A 251 -5.33 -22.60 -6.10
N VAL A 252 -4.47 -23.19 -6.96
CA VAL A 252 -4.40 -22.82 -8.38
C VAL A 252 -5.62 -23.35 -9.13
N ILE A 253 -5.93 -24.64 -8.96
CA ILE A 253 -7.04 -25.32 -9.68
C ILE A 253 -8.37 -24.62 -9.36
N PHE A 254 -8.68 -24.47 -8.07
CA PHE A 254 -9.92 -23.79 -7.65
C PHE A 254 -9.89 -22.29 -7.95
N GLY A 255 -8.70 -21.68 -8.05
CA GLY A 255 -8.55 -20.32 -8.54
C GLY A 255 -9.12 -20.16 -9.96
N TRP A 256 -8.79 -21.08 -10.87
CA TRP A 256 -9.35 -21.10 -12.23
C TRP A 256 -10.84 -21.39 -12.25
N LEU A 257 -11.32 -22.27 -11.38
CA LEU A 257 -12.74 -22.59 -11.28
C LEU A 257 -13.58 -21.41 -10.79
N THR A 258 -13.07 -20.67 -9.80
CA THR A 258 -13.83 -19.61 -9.12
C THR A 258 -13.60 -18.22 -9.68
N PHE A 259 -12.49 -17.98 -10.44
CA PHE A 259 -12.16 -16.64 -10.93
C PHE A 259 -13.25 -15.97 -11.80
N PRO A 260 -14.10 -16.70 -12.57
CA PRO A 260 -15.13 -16.04 -13.35
C PRO A 260 -16.18 -15.31 -12.50
N LEU A 261 -16.39 -15.78 -11.25
CA LEU A 261 -17.34 -15.15 -10.33
C LEU A 261 -17.04 -13.68 -10.09
N LYS A 262 -15.75 -13.29 -10.07
CA LYS A 262 -15.35 -11.90 -9.83
C LYS A 262 -15.96 -10.90 -10.82
N PHE A 263 -16.29 -11.32 -12.05
CA PHE A 263 -16.89 -10.43 -13.04
C PHE A 263 -18.31 -10.02 -12.71
N LEU A 264 -18.99 -10.74 -11.80
CA LEU A 264 -20.30 -10.34 -11.27
C LEU A 264 -20.21 -9.04 -10.47
N ASP A 265 -19.02 -8.60 -10.06
CA ASP A 265 -18.82 -7.29 -9.42
C ASP A 265 -19.21 -6.14 -10.34
N PHE A 266 -19.19 -6.32 -11.64
CA PHE A 266 -19.71 -5.33 -12.60
C PHE A 266 -21.17 -4.96 -12.33
N PHE A 267 -21.99 -5.92 -11.88
CA PHE A 267 -23.40 -5.70 -11.56
C PHE A 267 -23.63 -5.21 -10.13
N THR A 268 -22.67 -5.44 -9.25
CA THR A 268 -22.83 -5.16 -7.82
C THR A 268 -22.12 -3.89 -7.37
N GLU A 269 -21.19 -3.32 -8.13
CA GLU A 269 -20.35 -2.19 -7.71
C GLU A 269 -21.12 -0.94 -7.28
N ASN A 270 -22.30 -0.72 -7.86
CA ASN A 270 -23.16 0.43 -7.56
C ASN A 270 -24.29 0.09 -6.57
N ASN A 271 -24.39 -1.15 -6.11
CA ASN A 271 -25.41 -1.55 -5.16
C ASN A 271 -24.96 -1.13 -3.73
N PRO A 272 -25.74 -0.30 -3.02
CA PRO A 272 -25.38 0.15 -1.67
C PRO A 272 -25.24 -1.00 -0.66
N LEU A 273 -25.85 -2.16 -0.91
CA LEU A 273 -25.74 -3.33 -0.06
C LEU A 273 -24.45 -4.14 -0.27
N SER A 274 -23.69 -3.85 -1.33
CA SER A 274 -22.45 -4.56 -1.62
C SER A 274 -21.38 -4.41 -0.55
N TYR A 275 -21.46 -3.35 0.26
CA TYR A 275 -20.61 -3.17 1.43
C TYR A 275 -20.64 -4.37 2.41
N ASN A 276 -21.80 -5.04 2.56
CA ASN A 276 -21.95 -6.12 3.53
C ASN A 276 -20.99 -7.30 3.32
N SER A 277 -20.50 -7.50 2.08
CA SER A 277 -19.61 -8.62 1.75
C SER A 277 -18.52 -8.24 0.74
N ALA A 278 -18.20 -6.95 0.61
CA ALA A 278 -17.13 -6.47 -0.26
C ALA A 278 -15.77 -7.04 0.15
N SER A 279 -14.90 -7.34 -0.82
CA SER A 279 -13.53 -7.79 -0.56
C SER A 279 -12.65 -6.66 -0.01
N GLY A 280 -12.84 -5.44 -0.52
CA GLY A 280 -12.11 -4.26 -0.06
C GLY A 280 -12.99 -3.03 0.01
N ILE A 281 -12.64 -2.14 0.92
CA ILE A 281 -13.31 -0.85 1.14
C ILE A 281 -12.32 0.30 1.02
N TYR A 282 -12.83 1.50 0.77
CA TYR A 282 -12.03 2.71 0.76
C TYR A 282 -12.72 3.86 1.48
N ILE A 283 -11.92 4.81 1.92
CA ILE A 283 -12.31 6.12 2.42
C ILE A 283 -11.49 7.18 1.68
N LEU A 284 -12.15 8.22 1.22
CA LEU A 284 -11.56 9.50 0.82
C LEU A 284 -11.95 10.54 1.85
N ALA A 285 -10.98 11.17 2.46
CA ALA A 285 -11.19 12.15 3.53
C ALA A 285 -10.33 13.39 3.30
N ARG A 286 -10.71 14.50 3.92
CA ARG A 286 -10.00 15.77 3.89
C ARG A 286 -9.52 16.12 5.29
N LYS A 287 -8.24 16.46 5.43
CA LYS A 287 -7.71 16.95 6.70
C LYS A 287 -8.40 18.27 7.08
N LYS A 288 -8.86 18.35 8.31
CA LYS A 288 -9.41 19.59 8.89
C LYS A 288 -8.33 20.65 9.02
N ASP A 289 -8.77 21.91 9.10
CA ASP A 289 -7.89 23.06 9.35
C ASP A 289 -7.24 23.03 10.73
#